data_eb5a8a3c6ed1f8d946ea2343b7f97d9f
#
_entry.id   eb5a8a3c6ed1f8d946ea2343b7f97d9f
#
_cell.length_a   1.000
_cell.length_b   1.000
_cell.length_c   1.000
_cell.angle_alpha   90.00
_cell.angle_beta   90.00
_cell.angle_gamma   90.00
#
_symmetry.space_group_name_H-M   'P 1'
#
loop_
_entity.id
_entity.type
_entity.pdbx_description
1 polymer ?
#
loop_
_entity_poly.entity_id
_entity_poly.type
_entity_poly.pdbx_seq_one_letter_code
_entity_poly.pdbx_strand_id
1 'polypeptide(L)'
;MNFNQTHFTTSAAKLAGCPADSEAEIAFAGRSNAGKSSAINAITGQTXLARISKTPGRTQLINFFEVNAGRYLVDLPGYGFAKVPLAVKNQWQRELEKYLREREVLSGIVVLSDIRHPMKEFDQQMVEWSVQSDLPVLLLLTKADKLKRGAAQNTLLKVRKALQDKSQVRVELFSAQNGTGVDSAREQLSEWLTV
;
A
#
# COMPACT_ATOMS: atom_id res chain seq x y z
N MET A 1 7.95 9.21 -14.63
CA MET A 1 7.23 7.98 -14.93
C MET A 1 5.75 8.29 -15.12
N ASN A 2 5.16 7.69 -16.15
CA ASN A 2 3.76 7.98 -16.48
C ASN A 2 2.84 6.93 -15.84
N PHE A 3 2.25 7.26 -14.72
CA PHE A 3 1.36 6.33 -14.03
C PHE A 3 0.00 6.16 -14.71
N ASN A 4 -0.35 7.05 -15.62
CA ASN A 4 -1.66 6.96 -16.28
C ASN A 4 -1.78 5.76 -17.20
N GLN A 5 -0.67 5.16 -17.60
CA GLN A 5 -0.69 3.98 -18.47
C GLN A 5 -0.73 2.67 -17.68
N THR A 6 -0.79 2.74 -16.38
CA THR A 6 -0.81 1.55 -15.52
C THR A 6 -2.00 0.67 -15.87
N HIS A 7 -1.79 -0.63 -15.93
CA HIS A 7 -2.87 -1.57 -16.25
C HIS A 7 -2.73 -2.84 -15.43
N PHE A 8 -3.86 -3.45 -15.16
CA PHE A 8 -3.88 -4.73 -14.45
C PHE A 8 -3.20 -5.81 -15.30
N THR A 9 -2.35 -6.58 -14.68
CA THR A 9 -1.62 -7.63 -15.37
C THR A 9 -2.04 -9.02 -14.92
N THR A 10 -1.99 -9.27 -13.62
CA THR A 10 -2.29 -10.61 -13.12
C THR A 10 -2.58 -10.57 -11.62
N SER A 11 -3.13 -11.66 -11.14
CA SER A 11 -3.32 -11.88 -9.71
C SER A 11 -2.60 -13.17 -9.33
N ALA A 12 -2.04 -13.18 -8.13
CA ALA A 12 -1.32 -14.36 -7.65
C ALA A 12 -1.86 -14.75 -6.27
N ALA A 13 -2.09 -16.03 -6.08
CA ALA A 13 -2.47 -16.56 -4.78
C ALA A 13 -1.26 -16.83 -3.92
N LYS A 14 -0.10 -16.97 -4.54
CA LYS A 14 1.14 -17.29 -3.82
C LYS A 14 2.33 -16.78 -4.61
N LEU A 15 3.49 -16.83 -3.97
CA LEU A 15 4.72 -16.27 -4.51
C LEU A 15 5.05 -16.81 -5.90
N ALA A 16 4.85 -18.10 -6.12
CA ALA A 16 5.19 -18.72 -7.40
C ALA A 16 4.40 -18.14 -8.57
N GLY A 17 3.25 -17.52 -8.31
CA GLY A 17 2.41 -16.93 -9.35
C GLY A 17 2.73 -15.50 -9.69
N CYS A 18 3.70 -14.89 -9.02
CA CYS A 18 4.06 -13.51 -9.28
C CYS A 18 4.80 -13.37 -10.62
N PRO A 19 4.70 -12.18 -11.25
CA PRO A 19 5.33 -12.01 -12.56
C PRO A 19 6.84 -12.32 -12.56
N ALA A 20 7.25 -13.13 -13.50
CA ALA A 20 8.67 -13.52 -13.62
C ALA A 20 9.51 -12.40 -14.23
N ASP A 21 8.88 -11.49 -14.96
CA ASP A 21 9.60 -10.41 -15.64
C ASP A 21 9.75 -9.16 -14.79
N SER A 22 9.35 -9.21 -13.54
CA SER A 22 9.36 -8.03 -12.68
C SER A 22 10.77 -7.62 -12.32
N GLU A 23 11.04 -6.31 -12.37
CA GLU A 23 12.31 -5.73 -11.99
C GLU A 23 12.20 -4.88 -10.74
N ALA A 24 11.02 -4.32 -10.48
CA ALA A 24 10.80 -3.51 -9.29
C ALA A 24 9.31 -3.53 -8.96
N GLU A 25 9.01 -3.65 -7.67
CA GLU A 25 7.65 -3.69 -7.18
C GLU A 25 7.51 -2.77 -5.97
N ILE A 26 6.37 -2.11 -5.89
CA ILE A 26 5.99 -1.34 -4.71
C ILE A 26 4.70 -1.94 -4.19
N ALA A 27 4.72 -2.41 -2.96
CA ALA A 27 3.56 -3.05 -2.35
C ALA A 27 2.73 -2.03 -1.60
N PHE A 28 1.40 -2.13 -1.77
CA PHE A 28 0.44 -1.29 -1.05
C PHE A 28 -0.23 -2.14 0.00
N ALA A 29 -0.11 -1.76 1.24
CA ALA A 29 -0.65 -2.49 2.38
C ALA A 29 -1.56 -1.60 3.21
N GLY A 30 -2.65 -2.17 3.69
CA GLY A 30 -3.56 -1.40 4.52
C GLY A 30 -4.72 -2.24 5.01
N ARG A 31 -5.37 -1.77 6.07
CA ARG A 31 -6.59 -2.40 6.54
C ARG A 31 -7.67 -2.27 5.47
N SER A 32 -8.68 -3.13 5.56
CA SER A 32 -9.69 -3.25 4.51
C SER A 32 -10.40 -1.92 4.19
N ASN A 33 -10.47 -0.99 5.13
CA ASN A 33 -11.15 0.29 4.91
C ASN A 33 -10.20 1.49 4.90
N ALA A 34 -8.92 1.27 4.70
CA ALA A 34 -7.95 2.35 4.77
C ALA A 34 -7.85 3.18 3.50
N GLY A 35 -8.57 2.81 2.43
CA GLY A 35 -8.54 3.56 1.19
C GLY A 35 -7.48 3.12 0.21
N LYS A 36 -7.07 1.85 0.28
CA LYS A 36 -5.99 1.34 -0.56
C LYS A 36 -6.33 1.40 -2.05
N SER A 37 -7.51 0.91 -2.44
CA SER A 37 -7.92 0.95 -3.85
C SER A 37 -8.08 2.38 -4.34
N SER A 38 -8.66 3.24 -3.51
CA SER A 38 -8.82 4.65 -3.88
C SER A 38 -7.46 5.32 -4.10
N ALA A 39 -6.47 4.96 -3.27
CA ALA A 39 -5.14 5.54 -3.41
C ALA A 39 -4.47 5.07 -4.70
N ILE A 40 -4.56 3.78 -5.00
CA ILE A 40 -3.98 3.26 -6.25
C ILE A 40 -4.63 3.94 -7.44
N ASN A 41 -5.95 4.08 -7.41
CA ASN A 41 -6.66 4.74 -8.52
C ASN A 41 -6.26 6.20 -8.65
N ALA A 42 -6.15 6.91 -7.54
CA ALA A 42 -5.75 8.31 -7.59
C ALA A 42 -4.33 8.49 -8.13
N ILE A 43 -3.42 7.65 -7.67
CA ILE A 43 -2.03 7.74 -8.11
C ILE A 43 -1.91 7.44 -9.60
N THR A 44 -2.71 6.50 -10.09
CA THR A 44 -2.67 6.14 -11.51
C THR A 44 -3.58 6.99 -12.39
N GLY A 45 -4.36 7.89 -11.79
CA GLY A 45 -5.26 8.74 -12.56
C GLY A 45 -6.40 7.97 -13.20
N GLN A 46 -6.84 6.86 -12.58
CA GLN A 46 -7.87 5.99 -13.13
C GLN A 46 -8.94 5.76 -12.08
N THR A 47 -10.06 5.32 -12.51
CA THR A 47 -11.18 5.07 -11.61
C THR A 47 -11.48 3.60 -11.37
N UNK A 48 -10.98 2.81 -12.09
CA UNK A 48 -11.35 1.53 -11.89
C UNK A 48 -10.26 0.62 -11.95
N LEU A 49 -9.29 1.11 -11.87
CA LEU A 49 -8.19 0.18 -11.99
C LEU A 49 -8.17 -0.81 -10.83
N ALA A 50 -8.11 -0.32 -9.64
CA ALA A 50 -8.16 -1.16 -8.45
C ALA A 50 -9.56 -1.14 -7.88
N ARG A 51 -10.06 -2.29 -7.52
CA ARG A 51 -11.43 -2.42 -7.06
C ARG A 51 -11.48 -2.86 -5.61
N ILE A 52 -12.47 -2.36 -4.90
CA ILE A 52 -12.70 -2.78 -3.52
C ILE A 52 -13.44 -4.10 -3.56
N SER A 53 -12.86 -5.14 -2.95
CA SER A 53 -13.54 -6.42 -2.83
C SER A 53 -14.55 -6.31 -1.70
N LYS A 54 -15.80 -6.62 -2.00
CA LYS A 54 -16.86 -6.52 -1.02
C LYS A 54 -17.47 -7.88 -0.66
N THR A 55 -16.87 -8.96 -1.12
CA THR A 55 -17.38 -10.30 -0.86
C THR A 55 -16.58 -10.94 0.25
N PRO A 56 -17.12 -11.03 1.47
CA PRO A 56 -16.41 -11.67 2.57
C PRO A 56 -16.20 -13.16 2.28
N GLY A 57 -15.15 -13.71 2.80
CA GLY A 57 -14.88 -15.13 2.71
C GLY A 57 -14.18 -15.58 1.45
N ARG A 58 -13.99 -14.69 0.49
CA ARG A 58 -13.26 -15.05 -0.73
C ARG A 58 -11.77 -15.01 -0.47
N THR A 59 -11.04 -15.85 -1.19
CA THR A 59 -9.59 -15.86 -1.13
C THR A 59 -9.06 -14.53 -1.64
N GLN A 60 -8.19 -13.91 -0.87
CA GLN A 60 -7.59 -12.65 -1.26
C GLN A 60 -6.36 -12.93 -2.10
N LEU A 61 -6.21 -12.18 -3.16
CA LEU A 61 -5.10 -12.35 -4.09
C LEU A 61 -4.18 -11.15 -4.04
N ILE A 62 -2.94 -11.38 -4.45
CA ILE A 62 -1.97 -10.31 -4.66
C ILE A 62 -2.17 -9.84 -6.09
N ASN A 63 -2.53 -8.58 -6.26
CA ASN A 63 -2.86 -8.04 -7.58
C ASN A 63 -1.73 -7.19 -8.12
N PHE A 64 -1.35 -7.42 -9.36
CA PHE A 64 -0.22 -6.75 -10.00
C PHE A 64 -0.68 -5.81 -11.09
N PHE A 65 -0.25 -4.56 -11.00
CA PHE A 65 -0.56 -3.52 -11.98
C PHE A 65 0.75 -3.02 -12.58
N GLU A 66 0.95 -3.20 -13.85
CA GLU A 66 2.20 -2.80 -14.51
C GLU A 66 2.16 -1.33 -14.90
N VAL A 67 3.13 -0.56 -14.44
CA VAL A 67 3.25 0.85 -14.77
C VAL A 67 3.97 1.01 -16.10
N ASN A 68 5.13 0.40 -16.22
CA ASN A 68 5.80 0.20 -17.50
C ASN A 68 6.61 -1.08 -17.38
N ALA A 69 7.33 -1.44 -18.43
CA ALA A 69 7.92 -2.78 -18.54
C ALA A 69 8.70 -3.16 -17.28
N GLY A 70 8.21 -4.17 -16.59
CA GLY A 70 8.88 -4.72 -15.42
C GLY A 70 8.70 -3.93 -14.14
N ARG A 71 7.91 -2.87 -14.14
CA ARG A 71 7.68 -2.03 -12.95
C ARG A 71 6.23 -2.13 -12.53
N TYR A 72 5.99 -2.57 -11.32
CA TYR A 72 4.63 -2.92 -10.87
C TYR A 72 4.26 -2.22 -9.57
N LEU A 73 2.98 -1.83 -9.49
CA LEU A 73 2.33 -1.55 -8.22
C LEU A 73 1.63 -2.84 -7.81
N VAL A 74 1.76 -3.21 -6.54
CA VAL A 74 1.26 -4.49 -6.06
C VAL A 74 0.25 -4.23 -4.96
N ASP A 75 -0.99 -4.67 -5.17
CA ASP A 75 -2.06 -4.47 -4.22
C ASP A 75 -2.14 -5.72 -3.35
N LEU A 76 -1.67 -5.62 -2.12
CA LEU A 76 -1.69 -6.73 -1.19
C LEU A 76 -3.09 -6.93 -0.61
N PRO A 77 -3.44 -8.14 -0.20
CA PRO A 77 -4.73 -8.35 0.46
C PRO A 77 -4.90 -7.42 1.65
N GLY A 78 -6.07 -6.83 1.77
CA GLY A 78 -6.37 -5.99 2.91
C GLY A 78 -6.47 -6.82 4.19
N TYR A 79 -6.08 -6.25 5.30
CA TYR A 79 -6.19 -6.94 6.58
C TYR A 79 -7.33 -6.33 7.39
N GLY A 80 -7.73 -7.02 8.43
CA GLY A 80 -8.79 -6.54 9.30
C GLY A 80 -10.19 -6.99 8.94
N PHE A 81 -10.33 -7.95 8.01
CA PHE A 81 -11.63 -8.52 7.70
C PHE A 81 -12.04 -9.46 8.83
N ALA A 82 -13.12 -9.12 9.52
CA ALA A 82 -13.53 -9.89 10.68
C ALA A 82 -14.30 -11.15 10.32
N LYS A 83 -14.94 -11.18 9.15
CA LYS A 83 -15.87 -12.23 8.81
C LYS A 83 -15.32 -13.26 7.83
N VAL A 84 -14.02 -13.44 7.82
CA VAL A 84 -13.39 -14.40 6.92
C VAL A 84 -13.11 -15.67 7.71
N PRO A 85 -13.38 -16.87 7.16
CA PRO A 85 -13.04 -18.11 7.86
C PRO A 85 -11.58 -18.16 8.24
N LEU A 86 -11.29 -18.70 9.42
CA LEU A 86 -9.94 -18.70 9.95
C LEU A 86 -8.94 -19.39 9.03
N ALA A 87 -9.35 -20.48 8.39
CA ALA A 87 -8.44 -21.20 7.50
C ALA A 87 -8.02 -20.34 6.31
N VAL A 88 -8.97 -19.59 5.74
CA VAL A 88 -8.68 -18.70 4.62
C VAL A 88 -7.78 -17.56 5.06
N LYS A 89 -8.06 -16.99 6.23
CA LYS A 89 -7.25 -15.91 6.76
C LYS A 89 -5.82 -16.35 7.00
N ASN A 90 -5.64 -17.55 7.58
CA ASN A 90 -4.29 -18.05 7.86
C ASN A 90 -3.52 -18.31 6.58
N GLN A 91 -4.20 -18.80 5.55
CA GLN A 91 -3.55 -19.04 4.26
C GLN A 91 -3.09 -17.74 3.63
N TRP A 92 -3.91 -16.72 3.61
CA TRP A 92 -3.52 -15.43 3.05
C TRP A 92 -2.33 -14.90 3.81
N GLN A 93 -2.39 -14.96 5.12
CA GLN A 93 -1.35 -14.37 5.95
C GLN A 93 -0.01 -15.04 5.68
N ARG A 94 -0.02 -16.35 5.53
CA ARG A 94 1.21 -17.08 5.22
C ARG A 94 1.78 -16.67 3.87
N GLU A 95 0.91 -16.58 2.85
CA GLU A 95 1.38 -16.20 1.52
C GLU A 95 1.83 -14.75 1.47
N LEU A 96 1.16 -13.86 2.20
CA LEU A 96 1.55 -12.47 2.29
C LEU A 96 2.92 -12.34 2.93
N GLU A 97 3.13 -13.04 4.05
CA GLU A 97 4.41 -13.01 4.74
C GLU A 97 5.51 -13.55 3.85
N LYS A 98 5.22 -14.60 3.10
CA LYS A 98 6.19 -15.19 2.19
C LYS A 98 6.57 -14.19 1.09
N TYR A 99 5.57 -13.51 0.52
CA TYR A 99 5.82 -12.49 -0.49
C TYR A 99 6.73 -11.40 0.09
N LEU A 100 6.38 -10.88 1.24
CA LEU A 100 7.14 -9.79 1.84
C LEU A 100 8.57 -10.21 2.18
N ARG A 101 8.75 -11.44 2.63
CA ARG A 101 10.06 -11.91 3.06
C ARG A 101 10.95 -12.33 1.91
N GLU A 102 10.37 -12.90 0.85
CA GLU A 102 11.16 -13.56 -0.18
C GLU A 102 11.18 -12.86 -1.53
N ARG A 103 10.31 -11.86 -1.75
CA ARG A 103 10.23 -11.22 -3.06
C ARG A 103 11.38 -10.24 -3.23
N GLU A 104 12.37 -10.64 -4.04
CA GLU A 104 13.61 -9.88 -4.14
C GLU A 104 13.46 -8.53 -4.84
N VAL A 105 12.48 -8.41 -5.74
CA VAL A 105 12.30 -7.17 -6.49
C VAL A 105 11.44 -6.14 -5.75
N LEU A 106 10.99 -6.46 -4.54
CA LEU A 106 10.22 -5.52 -3.74
C LEU A 106 11.11 -4.35 -3.35
N SER A 107 10.73 -3.14 -3.78
CA SER A 107 11.60 -1.96 -3.68
C SER A 107 11.12 -0.96 -2.65
N GLY A 108 9.89 -1.06 -2.20
CA GLY A 108 9.33 -0.15 -1.20
C GLY A 108 7.92 -0.55 -0.85
N ILE A 109 7.43 0.00 0.24
CA ILE A 109 6.10 -0.33 0.72
C ILE A 109 5.35 0.96 1.02
N VAL A 110 4.13 1.06 0.50
CA VAL A 110 3.20 2.14 0.84
C VAL A 110 2.21 1.58 1.86
N VAL A 111 2.18 2.18 3.04
CA VAL A 111 1.23 1.76 4.07
C VAL A 111 0.14 2.82 4.16
N LEU A 112 -1.12 2.41 4.01
CA LEU A 112 -2.27 3.30 4.04
C LEU A 112 -2.93 3.23 5.40
N SER A 113 -3.06 4.37 6.06
CA SER A 113 -3.62 4.44 7.40
C SER A 113 -4.64 5.58 7.44
N ASP A 114 -5.88 5.27 7.79
CA ASP A 114 -6.94 6.29 7.85
C ASP A 114 -6.55 7.34 8.88
N ILE A 115 -6.54 8.61 8.46
CA ILE A 115 -6.05 9.70 9.31
C ILE A 115 -6.87 9.84 10.59
N ARG A 116 -8.12 9.40 10.58
CA ARG A 116 -8.98 9.51 11.76
C ARG A 116 -8.63 8.48 12.84
N HIS A 117 -7.95 7.40 12.46
CA HIS A 117 -7.55 6.33 13.38
C HIS A 117 -6.15 5.88 12.99
N PRO A 118 -5.16 6.76 13.12
CA PRO A 118 -3.86 6.47 12.51
C PRO A 118 -3.07 5.41 13.27
N MET A 119 -2.33 4.67 12.52
CA MET A 119 -1.34 3.73 13.06
C MET A 119 -1.96 2.69 13.97
N LYS A 120 -2.98 2.01 13.47
CA LYS A 120 -3.52 0.86 14.17
C LYS A 120 -2.48 -0.26 14.23
N GLU A 121 -2.75 -1.27 15.04
CA GLU A 121 -1.76 -2.30 15.34
C GLU A 121 -1.14 -2.92 14.09
N PHE A 122 -1.96 -3.27 13.09
CA PHE A 122 -1.43 -3.85 11.86
C PHE A 122 -0.57 -2.87 11.09
N ASP A 123 -0.94 -1.57 11.10
CA ASP A 123 -0.12 -0.56 10.44
C ASP A 123 1.24 -0.48 11.11
N GLN A 124 1.25 -0.50 12.44
CA GLN A 124 2.50 -0.46 13.19
C GLN A 124 3.37 -1.68 12.88
N GLN A 125 2.74 -2.85 12.82
CA GLN A 125 3.46 -4.09 12.51
C GLN A 125 4.06 -4.03 11.12
N MET A 126 3.30 -3.52 10.15
CA MET A 126 3.79 -3.44 8.77
C MET A 126 4.98 -2.47 8.67
N VAL A 127 4.88 -1.32 9.33
CA VAL A 127 5.98 -0.37 9.33
C VAL A 127 7.21 -0.99 9.99
N GLU A 128 7.02 -1.61 11.15
CA GLU A 128 8.14 -2.21 11.88
C GLU A 128 8.81 -3.30 11.07
N TRP A 129 8.02 -4.17 10.45
CA TRP A 129 8.56 -5.25 9.64
C TRP A 129 9.37 -4.68 8.47
N SER A 130 8.82 -3.64 7.81
CA SER A 130 9.50 -3.04 6.66
C SER A 130 10.83 -2.44 7.05
N VAL A 131 10.85 -1.74 8.19
CA VAL A 131 12.09 -1.13 8.69
C VAL A 131 13.13 -2.20 9.01
N GLN A 132 12.70 -3.28 9.65
CA GLN A 132 13.61 -4.38 9.98
C GLN A 132 14.14 -5.09 8.74
N SER A 133 13.39 -5.02 7.64
CA SER A 133 13.80 -5.65 6.38
C SER A 133 14.55 -4.68 5.46
N ASP A 134 14.88 -3.51 5.96
CA ASP A 134 15.59 -2.46 5.20
C ASP A 134 14.81 -1.98 3.98
N LEU A 135 13.49 -2.01 4.04
CA LEU A 135 12.65 -1.50 2.97
C LEU A 135 12.18 -0.10 3.31
N PRO A 136 12.27 0.82 2.35
CA PRO A 136 11.72 2.16 2.59
C PRO A 136 10.20 2.13 2.62
N VAL A 137 9.63 3.02 3.41
CA VAL A 137 8.18 3.07 3.63
C VAL A 137 7.66 4.46 3.34
N LEU A 138 6.57 4.52 2.59
CA LEU A 138 5.77 5.74 2.47
C LEU A 138 4.47 5.48 3.22
N LEU A 139 4.32 6.13 4.35
CA LEU A 139 3.10 6.01 5.14
C LEU A 139 2.17 7.15 4.76
N LEU A 140 1.03 6.80 4.17
CA LEU A 140 0.05 7.79 3.73
C LEU A 140 -1.09 7.81 4.74
N LEU A 141 -1.32 8.99 5.32
CA LEU A 141 -2.46 9.21 6.20
C LEU A 141 -3.63 9.56 5.29
N THR A 142 -4.47 8.57 5.03
CA THR A 142 -5.49 8.68 4.00
C THR A 142 -6.75 9.37 4.50
N LYS A 143 -7.59 9.78 3.56
CA LYS A 143 -8.85 10.46 3.84
C LYS A 143 -8.61 11.75 4.61
N ALA A 144 -7.51 12.43 4.26
CA ALA A 144 -7.15 13.68 4.95
C ALA A 144 -8.23 14.73 4.79
N ASP A 145 -9.04 14.65 3.73
CA ASP A 145 -10.16 15.55 3.50
C ASP A 145 -11.25 15.43 4.56
N LYS A 146 -11.26 14.34 5.35
CA LYS A 146 -12.27 14.15 6.38
C LYS A 146 -11.99 14.95 7.64
N LEU A 147 -10.82 15.55 7.76
CA LEU A 147 -10.47 16.40 8.89
C LEU A 147 -10.27 17.81 8.40
N LYS A 148 -10.46 18.78 9.28
CA LYS A 148 -10.10 20.16 8.98
C LYS A 148 -8.58 20.25 8.85
N ARG A 149 -8.13 21.25 8.09
CA ARG A 149 -6.73 21.40 7.74
C ARG A 149 -5.82 21.39 8.98
N GLY A 150 -6.19 22.13 10.01
CA GLY A 150 -5.37 22.18 11.23
C GLY A 150 -5.29 20.84 11.93
N ALA A 151 -6.41 20.14 12.00
CA ALA A 151 -6.45 18.83 12.65
C ALA A 151 -5.63 17.83 11.85
N ALA A 152 -5.72 17.86 10.53
CA ALA A 152 -4.94 16.96 9.69
C ALA A 152 -3.44 17.22 9.87
N GLN A 153 -3.05 18.49 9.90
CA GLN A 153 -1.65 18.85 10.09
C GLN A 153 -1.14 18.40 11.46
N ASN A 154 -1.97 18.56 12.49
CA ASN A 154 -1.58 18.11 13.82
C ASN A 154 -1.35 16.61 13.88
N THR A 155 -2.22 15.84 13.23
CA THR A 155 -2.06 14.38 13.19
C THR A 155 -0.77 14.03 12.46
N LEU A 156 -0.51 14.68 11.34
CA LEU A 156 0.72 14.43 10.58
C LEU A 156 1.95 14.63 11.45
N LEU A 157 1.99 15.75 12.19
CA LEU A 157 3.14 16.06 13.04
C LEU A 157 3.29 15.05 14.17
N LYS A 158 2.18 14.61 14.75
CA LYS A 158 2.24 13.59 15.81
C LYS A 158 2.82 12.27 15.29
N VAL A 159 2.34 11.85 14.12
CA VAL A 159 2.81 10.58 13.55
C VAL A 159 4.29 10.68 13.17
N ARG A 160 4.68 11.82 12.57
CA ARG A 160 6.09 12.03 12.23
C ARG A 160 6.97 11.99 13.46
N LYS A 161 6.52 12.60 14.56
CA LYS A 161 7.29 12.59 15.79
C LYS A 161 7.43 11.17 16.33
N ALA A 162 6.35 10.40 16.29
CA ALA A 162 6.38 9.03 16.80
C ALA A 162 7.33 8.14 15.99
N LEU A 163 7.57 8.46 14.72
CA LEU A 163 8.41 7.66 13.85
C LEU A 163 9.75 8.31 13.54
N GLN A 164 10.13 9.35 14.27
CA GLN A 164 11.29 10.14 13.91
C GLN A 164 12.61 9.38 13.98
N ASP A 165 12.65 8.29 14.74
CA ASP A 165 13.84 7.46 14.84
C ASP A 165 13.96 6.46 13.69
N LYS A 166 12.99 6.42 12.79
CA LYS A 166 12.98 5.48 11.67
C LYS A 166 13.18 6.26 10.36
N SER A 167 14.43 6.43 9.97
CA SER A 167 14.77 7.29 8.83
C SER A 167 14.23 6.77 7.50
N GLN A 168 13.94 5.48 7.41
CA GLN A 168 13.39 4.92 6.17
C GLN A 168 11.92 5.26 5.96
N VAL A 169 11.23 5.80 6.97
CA VAL A 169 9.79 6.03 6.89
C VAL A 169 9.52 7.50 6.58
N ARG A 170 8.77 7.73 5.51
CA ARG A 170 8.29 9.05 5.14
C ARG A 170 6.79 9.08 5.38
N VAL A 171 6.28 10.14 6.00
CA VAL A 171 4.86 10.25 6.33
C VAL A 171 4.27 11.46 5.61
N GLU A 172 3.15 11.26 4.90
CA GLU A 172 2.49 12.33 4.16
C GLU A 172 0.98 12.24 4.31
N LEU A 173 0.32 13.39 4.21
CA LEU A 173 -1.13 13.42 4.11
C LEU A 173 -1.56 12.96 2.71
N PHE A 174 -2.74 12.34 2.63
CA PHE A 174 -3.23 11.87 1.35
C PHE A 174 -4.75 11.93 1.29
N SER A 175 -5.27 12.40 0.16
CA SER A 175 -6.71 12.36 -0.10
C SER A 175 -6.94 12.04 -1.58
N ALA A 176 -7.56 10.89 -1.83
CA ALA A 176 -7.98 10.57 -3.19
C ALA A 176 -9.09 11.50 -3.65
N GLN A 177 -9.84 12.07 -2.70
CA GLN A 177 -10.98 12.92 -3.01
C GLN A 177 -10.55 14.27 -3.56
N ASN A 178 -9.55 14.91 -2.93
CA ASN A 178 -9.15 16.25 -3.35
C ASN A 178 -7.73 16.33 -3.91
N GLY A 179 -7.03 15.21 -4.00
CA GLY A 179 -5.71 15.17 -4.63
C GLY A 179 -4.54 15.48 -3.73
N THR A 180 -4.78 15.77 -2.47
CA THR A 180 -3.69 16.04 -1.53
C THR A 180 -2.73 14.86 -1.49
N GLY A 181 -1.44 15.11 -1.67
CA GLY A 181 -0.41 14.09 -1.55
C GLY A 181 -0.21 13.20 -2.76
N VAL A 182 -1.05 13.34 -3.79
CA VAL A 182 -0.92 12.47 -4.97
C VAL A 182 0.41 12.72 -5.69
N ASP A 183 0.77 13.98 -5.90
CA ASP A 183 2.02 14.29 -6.60
C ASP A 183 3.24 13.84 -5.79
N SER A 184 3.21 14.04 -4.46
CA SER A 184 4.30 13.56 -3.60
C SER A 184 4.45 12.06 -3.68
N ALA A 185 3.32 11.35 -3.66
CA ALA A 185 3.35 9.90 -3.77
C ALA A 185 3.94 9.46 -5.11
N ARG A 186 3.49 10.09 -6.19
CA ARG A 186 4.02 9.75 -7.52
C ARG A 186 5.52 9.96 -7.58
N GLU A 187 6.00 11.05 -7.03
CA GLU A 187 7.42 11.33 -7.03
C GLU A 187 8.21 10.25 -6.31
N GLN A 188 7.73 9.87 -5.13
CA GLN A 188 8.41 8.83 -4.35
C GLN A 188 8.39 7.48 -5.06
N LEU A 189 7.24 7.10 -5.63
CA LEU A 189 7.13 5.83 -6.32
C LEU A 189 8.01 5.81 -7.56
N SER A 190 8.08 6.92 -8.28
CA SER A 190 8.96 7.01 -9.45
C SER A 190 10.41 6.75 -9.06
N GLU A 191 10.83 7.34 -7.95
CA GLU A 191 12.19 7.13 -7.47
C GLU A 191 12.45 5.67 -7.17
N TRP A 192 11.52 5.01 -6.47
CA TRP A 192 11.71 3.61 -6.09
C TRP A 192 11.65 2.67 -7.28
N LEU A 193 10.87 3.00 -8.31
CA LEU A 193 10.72 2.15 -9.48
C LEU A 193 11.81 2.34 -10.51
N THR A 194 12.61 3.38 -10.37
CA THR A 194 13.71 3.66 -11.29
C THR A 194 14.97 2.95 -10.78
N VAL A 195 15.18 1.75 -11.24
CA VAL A 195 16.32 0.93 -10.81
C VAL A 195 17.22 0.60 -11.98
#